data_f11cd991bd0f03dc374da571eefffc6d
#
_entry.id   f11cd991bd0f03dc374da571eefffc6d
#
_cell.length_a   1.000
_cell.length_b   1.000
_cell.length_c   1.000
_cell.angle_alpha   90.00
_cell.angle_beta   90.00
_cell.angle_gamma   90.00
#
_symmetry.space_group_name_H-M   'P 1'
#
loop_
_entity.id
_entity.type
_entity.pdbx_description
1 polymer ?
#
loop_
_entity_poly.entity_id
_entity_poly.type
_entity_poly.pdbx_seq_one_letter_code
_entity_poly.pdbx_strand_id
1 'polypeptide(L)'
;MKENSKLANSICEFVKRSKKKGLVEIPLPTGFGKTHAVMQAISMMTERETGAFPGVKKIIFTTTLQKNLPVEKLRKYYKGDFDKEVLLLKSNVDSLIDFHANGGLSKIPEKFKDDAFYKMVKRLDHLKTLQAKKEKSSDDFEFIQELKERVNEDEQVFRKHIRSILRENFRTSVEQRRAIKKKSE
;
A
#
# COMPACT_ATOMS: atom_id res chain seq x y z
N MET A 1 12.32 -29.41 -6.06
CA MET A 1 13.27 -28.32 -5.73
C MET A 1 14.15 -27.84 -6.89
N LYS A 2 14.66 -28.74 -7.75
CA LYS A 2 15.53 -28.34 -8.90
C LYS A 2 14.85 -27.47 -9.98
N GLU A 3 13.54 -27.61 -10.21
CA GLU A 3 12.84 -26.84 -11.26
C GLU A 3 12.57 -25.38 -10.89
N ASN A 4 12.31 -25.11 -9.61
CA ASN A 4 12.09 -23.74 -9.13
C ASN A 4 13.35 -22.87 -9.23
N SER A 5 14.53 -23.46 -9.01
CA SER A 5 15.80 -22.75 -9.20
C SER A 5 16.10 -22.47 -10.68
N LYS A 6 15.69 -23.34 -11.61
CA LYS A 6 15.79 -23.06 -13.04
C LYS A 6 14.92 -21.88 -13.45
N LEU A 7 13.67 -21.81 -12.97
CA LEU A 7 12.79 -20.68 -13.25
C LEU A 7 13.33 -19.38 -12.66
N ALA A 8 13.83 -19.39 -11.42
CA ALA A 8 14.45 -18.23 -10.80
C ALA A 8 15.65 -17.72 -11.63
N ASN A 9 16.54 -18.64 -12.06
CA ASN A 9 17.66 -18.31 -12.92
C ASN A 9 17.20 -17.71 -14.26
N SER A 10 16.16 -18.28 -14.88
CA SER A 10 15.62 -17.76 -16.14
C SER A 10 15.07 -16.32 -15.97
N ILE A 11 14.41 -16.03 -14.86
CA ILE A 11 13.95 -14.67 -14.53
C ILE A 11 15.16 -13.72 -14.38
N CYS A 12 16.18 -14.13 -13.65
CA CYS A 12 17.39 -13.34 -13.46
C CYS A 12 18.13 -13.08 -14.79
N GLU A 13 18.28 -14.11 -15.63
CA GLU A 13 18.91 -13.97 -16.95
C GLU A 13 18.09 -13.05 -17.87
N PHE A 14 16.76 -13.14 -17.82
CA PHE A 14 15.91 -12.23 -18.56
C PHE A 14 16.14 -10.77 -18.11
N VAL A 15 16.16 -10.50 -16.81
CA VAL A 15 16.41 -9.16 -16.27
C VAL A 15 17.79 -8.65 -16.67
N LYS A 16 18.82 -9.48 -16.62
CA LYS A 16 20.19 -9.11 -17.07
C LYS A 16 20.25 -8.73 -18.55
N ARG A 17 19.60 -9.51 -19.41
CA ARG A 17 19.68 -9.37 -20.88
C ARG A 17 18.70 -8.35 -21.43
N SER A 18 17.61 -8.08 -20.73
CA SER A 18 16.55 -7.20 -21.22
C SER A 18 16.97 -5.74 -21.13
N LYS A 19 17.26 -5.16 -22.30
CA LYS A 19 17.43 -3.70 -22.46
C LYS A 19 16.10 -3.00 -22.75
N LYS A 20 15.01 -3.73 -22.95
CA LYS A 20 13.69 -3.22 -23.33
C LYS A 20 12.78 -3.21 -22.11
N LYS A 21 11.96 -2.16 -22.01
CA LYS A 21 10.82 -2.12 -21.07
C LYS A 21 9.70 -2.98 -21.67
N GLY A 22 9.01 -3.75 -20.85
CA GLY A 22 7.91 -4.59 -21.32
C GLY A 22 7.30 -5.45 -20.24
N LEU A 23 6.27 -6.19 -20.63
CA LEU A 23 5.60 -7.21 -19.82
C LEU A 23 6.12 -8.59 -20.22
N VAL A 24 6.40 -9.40 -19.21
CA VAL A 24 6.73 -10.84 -19.42
C VAL A 24 5.68 -11.67 -18.73
N GLU A 25 5.02 -12.51 -19.47
CA GLU A 25 4.08 -13.48 -18.96
C GLU A 25 4.76 -14.84 -18.80
N ILE A 26 4.53 -15.50 -17.66
CA ILE A 26 5.05 -16.85 -17.38
C ILE A 26 3.86 -17.80 -17.27
N PRO A 27 3.46 -18.45 -18.37
CA PRO A 27 2.27 -19.30 -18.45
C PRO A 27 2.51 -20.68 -17.82
N LEU A 28 2.70 -20.73 -16.52
CA LEU A 28 2.88 -21.98 -15.78
C LEU A 28 1.62 -22.36 -14.99
N PRO A 29 1.31 -23.66 -14.82
CA PRO A 29 0.17 -24.12 -14.04
C PRO A 29 0.16 -23.60 -12.59
N THR A 30 -1.04 -23.58 -11.99
CA THR A 30 -1.19 -23.32 -10.56
C THR A 30 -0.48 -24.42 -9.77
N GLY A 31 0.18 -24.05 -8.67
CA GLY A 31 0.96 -25.02 -7.86
C GLY A 31 2.40 -25.24 -8.31
N PHE A 32 2.80 -24.77 -9.49
CA PHE A 32 4.17 -24.95 -10.02
C PHE A 32 5.27 -24.22 -9.23
N GLY A 33 4.91 -23.51 -8.16
CA GLY A 33 5.88 -22.79 -7.34
C GLY A 33 6.36 -21.46 -7.90
N LYS A 34 5.60 -20.83 -8.81
CA LYS A 34 5.92 -19.51 -9.41
C LYS A 34 6.31 -18.46 -8.36
N THR A 35 5.50 -18.31 -7.31
CA THR A 35 5.79 -17.36 -6.24
C THR A 35 7.12 -17.65 -5.54
N HIS A 36 7.45 -18.93 -5.34
CA HIS A 36 8.73 -19.31 -4.74
C HIS A 36 9.90 -18.97 -5.66
N ALA A 37 9.78 -19.25 -6.94
CA ALA A 37 10.81 -18.92 -7.93
C ALA A 37 11.02 -17.42 -8.09
N VAL A 38 9.93 -16.63 -8.08
CA VAL A 38 10.02 -15.17 -8.09
C VAL A 38 10.71 -14.64 -6.83
N MET A 39 10.39 -15.18 -5.65
CA MET A 39 11.04 -14.80 -4.40
C MET A 39 12.53 -15.12 -4.40
N GLN A 40 12.89 -16.29 -4.93
CA GLN A 40 14.28 -16.68 -5.08
C GLN A 40 15.02 -15.75 -6.07
N ALA A 41 14.39 -15.40 -7.19
CA ALA A 41 14.96 -14.44 -8.14
C ALA A 41 15.13 -13.05 -7.51
N ILE A 42 14.16 -12.57 -6.72
CA ILE A 42 14.28 -11.30 -5.97
C ILE A 42 15.49 -11.36 -5.04
N SER A 43 15.64 -12.43 -4.27
CA SER A 43 16.80 -12.59 -3.38
C SER A 43 18.12 -12.51 -4.16
N MET A 44 18.23 -13.24 -5.25
CA MET A 44 19.44 -13.22 -6.10
C MET A 44 19.72 -11.84 -6.71
N MET A 45 18.69 -11.08 -7.07
CA MET A 45 18.84 -9.72 -7.62
C MET A 45 19.18 -8.67 -6.58
N THR A 46 18.85 -8.90 -5.30
CA THR A 46 19.08 -7.97 -4.20
C THR A 46 20.32 -8.30 -3.38
N GLU A 47 20.98 -9.44 -3.63
CA GLU A 47 22.24 -9.77 -3.00
C GLU A 47 23.32 -8.73 -3.35
N ARG A 48 23.67 -7.92 -2.36
CA ARG A 48 24.63 -6.82 -2.51
C ARG A 48 26.06 -7.32 -2.75
N GLU A 49 26.39 -8.51 -2.23
CA GLU A 49 27.73 -9.07 -2.27
C GLU A 49 28.15 -9.50 -3.67
N THR A 50 27.22 -9.93 -4.51
CA THR A 50 27.56 -10.47 -5.83
C THR A 50 27.71 -9.40 -6.91
N GLY A 51 27.17 -8.19 -6.72
CA GLY A 51 27.16 -7.13 -7.72
C GLY A 51 26.53 -7.51 -9.06
N ALA A 52 25.85 -8.68 -9.11
CA ALA A 52 25.38 -9.28 -10.34
C ALA A 52 24.28 -8.48 -11.06
N PHE A 53 23.61 -7.57 -10.34
CA PHE A 53 22.52 -6.74 -10.87
C PHE A 53 22.65 -5.25 -10.47
N PRO A 54 23.72 -4.57 -10.87
CA PRO A 54 23.99 -3.19 -10.44
C PRO A 54 22.90 -2.18 -10.88
N GLY A 55 22.11 -2.51 -11.87
CA GLY A 55 21.01 -1.68 -12.39
C GLY A 55 19.67 -1.86 -11.71
N VAL A 56 19.47 -2.91 -10.90
CA VAL A 56 18.20 -3.17 -10.20
C VAL A 56 18.19 -2.40 -8.89
N LYS A 57 17.48 -1.28 -8.87
CA LYS A 57 17.36 -0.42 -7.68
C LYS A 57 16.09 -0.67 -6.87
N LYS A 58 15.02 -1.11 -7.54
CA LYS A 58 13.70 -1.34 -6.91
C LYS A 58 13.00 -2.48 -7.59
N ILE A 59 12.34 -3.33 -6.80
CA ILE A 59 11.47 -4.40 -7.27
C ILE A 59 10.09 -4.14 -6.71
N ILE A 60 9.06 -4.15 -7.58
CA ILE A 60 7.67 -3.98 -7.18
C ILE A 60 6.98 -5.32 -7.37
N PHE A 61 6.45 -5.88 -6.27
CA PHE A 61 5.64 -7.09 -6.28
C PHE A 61 4.18 -6.72 -6.04
N THR A 62 3.31 -7.04 -6.98
CA THR A 62 1.88 -6.76 -6.90
C THR A 62 1.06 -8.04 -6.98
N THR A 63 -0.08 -8.07 -6.31
CA THR A 63 -1.05 -9.16 -6.37
C THR A 63 -2.45 -8.61 -6.15
N THR A 64 -3.45 -9.29 -6.71
CA THR A 64 -4.86 -8.91 -6.55
C THR A 64 -5.39 -9.15 -5.13
N LEU A 65 -4.79 -10.10 -4.39
CA LEU A 65 -5.21 -10.44 -3.04
C LEU A 65 -4.04 -10.26 -2.07
N GLN A 66 -4.22 -9.47 -1.03
CA GLN A 66 -3.21 -9.19 -0.02
C GLN A 66 -2.64 -10.46 0.63
N LYS A 67 -3.48 -11.49 0.87
CA LYS A 67 -3.04 -12.79 1.40
C LYS A 67 -2.02 -13.51 0.52
N ASN A 68 -1.92 -13.14 -0.75
CA ASN A 68 -0.96 -13.73 -1.68
C ASN A 68 0.40 -13.00 -1.68
N LEU A 69 0.52 -11.89 -0.93
CA LEU A 69 1.81 -11.23 -0.72
C LEU A 69 2.71 -12.14 0.12
N PRO A 70 3.91 -12.45 -0.34
CA PRO A 70 4.81 -13.39 0.35
C PRO A 70 5.55 -12.73 1.53
N VAL A 71 4.84 -11.99 2.39
CA VAL A 71 5.40 -11.18 3.48
C VAL A 71 6.28 -12.02 4.43
N GLU A 72 5.79 -13.18 4.87
CA GLU A 72 6.53 -14.06 5.76
C GLU A 72 7.84 -14.60 5.14
N LYS A 73 7.80 -14.87 3.83
CA LYS A 73 8.99 -15.29 3.10
C LYS A 73 10.00 -14.16 2.99
N LEU A 74 9.53 -12.95 2.68
CA LEU A 74 10.37 -11.74 2.64
C LEU A 74 11.00 -11.47 4.00
N ARG A 75 10.25 -11.58 5.10
CA ARG A 75 10.79 -11.43 6.46
C ARG A 75 11.92 -12.42 6.75
N LYS A 76 11.77 -13.68 6.30
CA LYS A 76 12.82 -14.71 6.47
C LYS A 76 14.07 -14.38 5.64
N TYR A 77 13.91 -13.78 4.47
CA TYR A 77 15.05 -13.38 3.62
C TYR A 77 15.79 -12.17 4.20
N TYR A 78 15.06 -11.11 4.52
CA TYR A 78 15.66 -9.85 4.94
C TYR A 78 15.96 -9.80 6.44
N LYS A 79 15.50 -10.78 7.23
CA LYS A 79 15.72 -10.89 8.69
C LYS A 79 15.48 -9.55 9.40
N GLY A 80 16.50 -8.99 10.07
CA GLY A 80 16.41 -7.72 10.78
C GLY A 80 16.32 -6.46 9.89
N ASP A 81 16.59 -6.58 8.60
CA ASP A 81 16.56 -5.44 7.67
C ASP A 81 15.24 -5.36 6.87
N PHE A 82 14.25 -6.21 7.17
CA PHE A 82 12.98 -6.24 6.45
C PHE A 82 12.33 -4.86 6.34
N ASP A 83 12.20 -4.14 7.44
CA ASP A 83 11.51 -2.83 7.48
C ASP A 83 12.32 -1.70 6.80
N LYS A 84 13.61 -1.91 6.58
CA LYS A 84 14.48 -0.97 5.83
C LYS A 84 14.46 -1.23 4.32
N GLU A 85 14.38 -2.49 3.93
CA GLU A 85 14.54 -2.92 2.53
C GLU A 85 13.19 -3.17 1.83
N VAL A 86 12.12 -3.41 2.59
CA VAL A 86 10.81 -3.78 2.06
C VAL A 86 9.75 -2.77 2.47
N LEU A 87 9.19 -2.06 1.49
CA LEU A 87 8.03 -1.22 1.69
C LEU A 87 6.75 -2.01 1.40
N LEU A 88 6.01 -2.38 2.45
CA LEU A 88 4.72 -3.01 2.33
C LEU A 88 3.63 -1.94 2.21
N LEU A 89 3.05 -1.81 1.01
CA LEU A 89 1.90 -0.91 0.81
C LEU A 89 0.62 -1.63 1.22
N LYS A 90 -0.05 -1.08 2.22
CA LYS A 90 -1.37 -1.54 2.68
C LYS A 90 -2.47 -0.90 1.83
N SER A 91 -3.67 -1.49 1.86
CA SER A 91 -4.85 -0.82 1.31
C SER A 91 -5.11 0.52 2.01
N ASN A 92 -5.83 1.43 1.36
CA ASN A 92 -6.20 2.71 1.97
C ASN A 92 -6.90 2.50 3.32
N VAL A 93 -7.83 1.55 3.40
CA VAL A 93 -8.59 1.28 4.61
C VAL A 93 -7.72 0.69 5.71
N ASP A 94 -6.83 -0.27 5.40
CA ASP A 94 -5.92 -0.83 6.40
C ASP A 94 -4.93 0.23 6.91
N SER A 95 -4.50 1.14 6.05
CA SER A 95 -3.67 2.29 6.43
C SER A 95 -4.43 3.27 7.33
N LEU A 96 -5.72 3.49 7.06
CA LEU A 96 -6.60 4.31 7.91
C LEU A 96 -6.84 3.67 9.27
N ILE A 97 -7.01 2.35 9.34
CA ILE A 97 -7.15 1.62 10.61
C ILE A 97 -5.91 1.82 11.46
N ASP A 98 -4.71 1.65 10.90
CA ASP A 98 -3.46 1.88 11.61
C ASP A 98 -3.31 3.34 12.04
N PHE A 99 -3.62 4.29 11.15
CA PHE A 99 -3.54 5.72 11.44
C PHE A 99 -4.49 6.13 12.57
N HIS A 100 -5.71 5.57 12.57
CA HIS A 100 -6.69 5.76 13.63
C HIS A 100 -6.22 5.15 14.95
N ALA A 101 -5.75 3.92 14.93
CA ALA A 101 -5.23 3.21 16.12
C ALA A 101 -4.07 3.96 16.79
N ASN A 102 -3.25 4.67 16.01
CA ASN A 102 -2.15 5.50 16.50
C ASN A 102 -2.57 6.96 16.84
N GLY A 103 -3.87 7.23 16.94
CA GLY A 103 -4.40 8.55 17.29
C GLY A 103 -4.21 9.62 16.20
N GLY A 104 -3.92 9.21 14.97
CA GLY A 104 -3.69 10.15 13.86
C GLY A 104 -4.94 10.96 13.50
N LEU A 105 -6.12 10.33 13.52
CA LEU A 105 -7.38 11.03 13.19
C LEU A 105 -7.75 12.08 14.25
N SER A 106 -7.40 11.88 15.52
CA SER A 106 -7.67 12.88 16.58
C SER A 106 -6.88 14.17 16.40
N LYS A 107 -5.75 14.11 15.70
CA LYS A 107 -4.88 15.27 15.41
C LYS A 107 -5.39 16.13 14.26
N ILE A 108 -6.41 15.69 13.53
CA ILE A 108 -7.02 16.48 12.45
C ILE A 108 -7.76 17.67 13.07
N PRO A 109 -7.48 18.91 12.64
CA PRO A 109 -8.16 20.10 13.16
C PRO A 109 -9.67 20.05 12.91
N GLU A 110 -10.45 20.58 13.85
CA GLU A 110 -11.93 20.52 13.83
C GLU A 110 -12.53 21.10 12.55
N LYS A 111 -11.94 22.18 12.04
CA LYS A 111 -12.38 22.85 10.80
C LYS A 111 -12.39 21.96 9.55
N PHE A 112 -11.74 20.82 9.59
CA PHE A 112 -11.72 19.84 8.48
C PHE A 112 -12.66 18.65 8.72
N LYS A 113 -13.23 18.53 9.92
CA LYS A 113 -14.12 17.43 10.28
C LYS A 113 -15.54 17.73 9.82
N ASP A 114 -16.09 16.82 9.04
CA ASP A 114 -17.47 16.83 8.57
C ASP A 114 -18.21 15.54 8.97
N ASP A 115 -19.45 15.41 8.55
CA ASP A 115 -20.25 14.22 8.84
C ASP A 115 -19.62 12.94 8.30
N ALA A 116 -18.94 13.00 7.13
CA ALA A 116 -18.26 11.85 6.56
C ALA A 116 -17.06 11.43 7.42
N PHE A 117 -16.33 12.41 7.99
CA PHE A 117 -15.26 12.14 8.94
C PHE A 117 -15.77 11.37 10.17
N TYR A 118 -16.85 11.85 10.81
CA TYR A 118 -17.38 11.19 12.00
C TYR A 118 -17.96 9.80 11.71
N LYS A 119 -18.62 9.62 10.56
CA LYS A 119 -19.08 8.29 10.09
C LYS A 119 -17.91 7.34 9.89
N MET A 120 -16.86 7.80 9.23
CA MET A 120 -15.64 7.03 9.00
C MET A 120 -15.00 6.59 10.33
N VAL A 121 -14.83 7.50 11.29
CA VAL A 121 -14.24 7.20 12.60
C VAL A 121 -15.06 6.13 13.33
N LYS A 122 -16.38 6.29 13.39
CA LYS A 122 -17.27 5.32 14.03
C LYS A 122 -17.16 3.91 13.41
N ARG A 123 -17.05 3.84 12.09
CA ARG A 123 -16.87 2.56 11.38
C ARG A 123 -15.48 1.95 11.62
N LEU A 124 -14.45 2.77 11.71
CA LEU A 124 -13.10 2.32 12.06
C LEU A 124 -13.03 1.74 13.48
N ASP A 125 -13.72 2.36 14.45
CA ASP A 125 -13.83 1.81 15.81
C ASP A 125 -14.54 0.45 15.80
N HIS A 126 -15.59 0.32 15.02
CA HIS A 126 -16.31 -0.95 14.87
C HIS A 126 -15.43 -2.02 14.20
N LEU A 127 -14.71 -1.67 13.14
CA LEU A 127 -13.74 -2.56 12.50
C LEU A 127 -12.67 -3.05 13.46
N LYS A 128 -12.12 -2.15 14.28
CA LYS A 128 -11.14 -2.49 15.31
C LYS A 128 -11.68 -3.51 16.30
N THR A 129 -12.91 -3.31 16.76
CA THR A 129 -13.59 -4.24 17.68
C THR A 129 -13.79 -5.62 17.05
N LEU A 130 -14.27 -5.67 15.81
CA LEU A 130 -14.46 -6.93 15.08
C LEU A 130 -13.15 -7.66 14.80
N GLN A 131 -12.11 -6.91 14.43
CA GLN A 131 -10.80 -7.50 14.15
C GLN A 131 -10.14 -8.08 15.42
N ALA A 132 -10.44 -7.53 16.59
CA ALA A 132 -9.94 -8.01 17.87
C ALA A 132 -10.60 -9.30 18.36
N LYS A 133 -11.74 -9.72 17.81
CA LYS A 133 -12.38 -11.00 18.15
C LYS A 133 -11.43 -12.16 17.83
N LYS A 134 -11.25 -13.08 18.80
CA LYS A 134 -10.39 -14.27 18.63
C LYS A 134 -10.99 -15.26 17.63
N GLU A 135 -12.30 -15.47 17.69
CA GLU A 135 -13.04 -16.33 16.78
C GLU A 135 -13.97 -15.46 15.92
N LYS A 136 -13.95 -15.69 14.63
CA LYS A 136 -14.76 -14.96 13.65
C LYS A 136 -15.61 -15.96 12.88
N SER A 137 -16.92 -15.68 12.82
CA SER A 137 -17.85 -16.41 11.96
C SER A 137 -17.69 -15.99 10.49
N SER A 138 -18.32 -16.74 9.57
CA SER A 138 -18.40 -16.34 8.16
C SER A 138 -19.03 -14.96 8.02
N ASP A 139 -20.11 -14.71 8.78
CA ASP A 139 -20.83 -13.44 8.78
C ASP A 139 -19.98 -12.27 9.27
N ASP A 140 -19.10 -12.50 10.26
CA ASP A 140 -18.13 -11.50 10.71
C ASP A 140 -17.18 -11.11 9.58
N PHE A 141 -16.74 -12.04 8.74
CA PHE A 141 -15.86 -11.74 7.61
C PHE A 141 -16.56 -10.93 6.53
N GLU A 142 -17.80 -11.28 6.19
CA GLU A 142 -18.61 -10.53 5.22
C GLU A 142 -18.88 -9.11 5.74
N PHE A 143 -19.26 -8.98 7.00
CA PHE A 143 -19.52 -7.70 7.62
C PHE A 143 -18.27 -6.81 7.73
N ILE A 144 -17.11 -7.39 8.02
CA ILE A 144 -15.84 -6.68 7.98
C ILE A 144 -15.56 -6.14 6.58
N GLN A 145 -15.85 -6.93 5.54
CA GLN A 145 -15.64 -6.49 4.16
C GLN A 145 -16.58 -5.34 3.79
N GLU A 146 -17.85 -5.45 4.13
CA GLU A 146 -18.85 -4.39 3.92
C GLU A 146 -18.45 -3.08 4.65
N LEU A 147 -18.03 -3.20 5.91
CA LEU A 147 -17.56 -2.03 6.67
C LEU A 147 -16.34 -1.38 6.03
N LYS A 148 -15.40 -2.16 5.48
CA LYS A 148 -14.23 -1.64 4.78
C LYS A 148 -14.62 -0.86 3.53
N GLU A 149 -15.59 -1.32 2.78
CA GLU A 149 -16.12 -0.62 1.61
C GLU A 149 -16.75 0.72 2.01
N ARG A 150 -17.60 0.72 3.04
CA ARG A 150 -18.23 1.94 3.56
C ARG A 150 -17.22 2.94 4.14
N VAL A 151 -16.15 2.46 4.80
CA VAL A 151 -15.06 3.34 5.25
C VAL A 151 -14.35 3.99 4.07
N ASN A 152 -14.12 3.24 3.00
CA ASN A 152 -13.50 3.77 1.80
C ASN A 152 -14.37 4.84 1.11
N GLU A 153 -15.69 4.66 1.10
CA GLU A 153 -16.64 5.65 0.59
C GLU A 153 -16.61 6.95 1.42
N ASP A 154 -16.71 6.82 2.75
CA ASP A 154 -16.66 7.98 3.66
C ASP A 154 -15.31 8.71 3.53
N GLU A 155 -14.20 7.98 3.39
CA GLU A 155 -12.87 8.55 3.18
C GLU A 155 -12.80 9.36 1.89
N GLN A 156 -13.38 8.87 0.81
CA GLN A 156 -13.42 9.60 -0.44
C GLN A 156 -14.24 10.89 -0.34
N VAL A 157 -15.37 10.88 0.36
CA VAL A 157 -16.18 12.08 0.62
C VAL A 157 -15.40 13.08 1.47
N PHE A 158 -14.83 12.62 2.57
CA PHE A 158 -14.01 13.43 3.46
C PHE A 158 -12.79 14.04 2.75
N ARG A 159 -12.11 13.28 1.89
CA ARG A 159 -10.99 13.77 1.09
C ARG A 159 -11.42 14.86 0.10
N LYS A 160 -12.60 14.74 -0.50
CA LYS A 160 -13.16 15.79 -1.36
C LYS A 160 -13.44 17.06 -0.57
N HIS A 161 -14.01 16.94 0.61
CA HIS A 161 -14.28 18.05 1.54
C HIS A 161 -12.99 18.80 1.89
N ILE A 162 -11.95 18.10 2.35
CA ILE A 162 -10.64 18.72 2.64
C ILE A 162 -10.09 19.45 1.41
N ARG A 163 -10.14 18.83 0.24
CA ARG A 163 -9.66 19.46 -1.01
C ARG A 163 -10.43 20.72 -1.35
N SER A 164 -11.73 20.75 -1.08
CA SER A 164 -12.55 21.96 -1.29
C SER A 164 -12.10 23.09 -0.39
N ILE A 165 -11.95 22.85 0.92
CA ILE A 165 -11.48 23.85 1.89
C ILE A 165 -10.09 24.37 1.51
N LEU A 166 -9.16 23.47 1.16
CA LEU A 166 -7.81 23.87 0.78
C LEU A 166 -7.78 24.73 -0.50
N ARG A 167 -8.62 24.41 -1.49
CA ARG A 167 -8.74 25.21 -2.73
C ARG A 167 -9.31 26.58 -2.44
N GLU A 168 -10.32 26.68 -1.59
CA GLU A 168 -10.94 27.95 -1.23
C GLU A 168 -9.94 28.83 -0.45
N ASN A 169 -9.25 28.27 0.53
CA ASN A 169 -8.21 28.99 1.27
C ASN A 169 -7.08 29.48 0.34
N PHE A 170 -6.67 28.65 -0.62
CA PHE A 170 -5.65 29.05 -1.59
C PHE A 170 -6.14 30.20 -2.47
N ARG A 171 -7.38 30.15 -2.97
CA ARG A 171 -8.00 31.19 -3.79
C ARG A 171 -8.07 32.51 -3.03
N THR A 172 -8.56 32.48 -1.79
CA THR A 172 -8.63 33.66 -0.92
C THR A 172 -7.25 34.26 -0.68
N SER A 173 -6.23 33.44 -0.44
CA SER A 173 -4.85 33.90 -0.25
C SER A 173 -4.29 34.59 -1.49
N VAL A 174 -4.58 34.07 -2.70
CA VAL A 174 -4.16 34.68 -3.98
C VAL A 174 -4.87 36.02 -4.20
N GLU A 175 -6.17 36.09 -3.93
CA GLU A 175 -6.95 37.31 -4.05
C GLU A 175 -6.45 38.41 -3.09
N GLN A 176 -6.16 38.05 -1.85
CA GLN A 176 -5.56 38.97 -0.86
C GLN A 176 -4.21 39.52 -1.34
N ARG A 177 -3.32 38.66 -1.83
CA ARG A 177 -2.02 39.11 -2.38
C ARG A 177 -2.18 40.05 -3.57
N ARG A 178 -3.13 39.81 -4.46
CA ARG A 178 -3.44 40.69 -5.61
C ARG A 178 -3.98 42.03 -5.13
N ALA A 179 -4.85 42.05 -4.10
CA ALA A 179 -5.39 43.29 -3.53
C ALA A 179 -4.31 44.15 -2.87
N ILE A 180 -3.35 43.53 -2.16
CA ILE A 180 -2.20 44.21 -1.54
C ILE A 180 -1.32 44.83 -2.65
N LYS A 181 -1.02 44.08 -3.69
CA LYS A 181 -0.20 44.59 -4.81
C LYS A 181 -0.84 45.80 -5.50
N LYS A 182 -2.18 45.80 -5.74
CA LYS A 182 -2.89 46.93 -6.30
C LYS A 182 -2.94 48.19 -5.41
N LYS A 183 -2.73 48.06 -4.12
CA LYS A 183 -2.68 49.21 -3.19
C LYS A 183 -1.27 49.80 -3.05
N SER A 184 -0.25 49.11 -3.57
CA SER A 184 1.15 49.54 -3.53
C SER A 184 1.66 50.13 -4.86
N GLU A 185 0.82 50.09 -5.89
CA GLU A 185 0.97 50.81 -7.19
C GLU A 185 0.16 52.11 -7.16
#